data_8156250ed5f424168f365d06961bbad3
#
_entry.id   8156250ed5f424168f365d06961bbad3
#
_cell.length_a   1.000
_cell.length_b   1.000
_cell.length_c   1.000
_cell.angle_alpha   90.00
_cell.angle_beta   90.00
_cell.angle_gamma   90.00
#
_symmetry.space_group_name_H-M   'P 1'
#
loop_
_entity.id
_entity.type
_entity.pdbx_description
1 polymer ?
#
loop_
_entity_poly.entity_id
_entity_poly.type
_entity_poly.pdbx_seq_one_letter_code
_entity_poly.pdbx_strand_id
1 'polypeptide(L)'
;MLRTIMQPDPHADQDGQYLITSLYFDNCFDKALREKRDGLNQREKFRLRYYGSAPEKVFLEKKQKHAGLCLKNAAPLTLAECKLLLAGQRDWMLAQSERPLLAELAFKARTPLLRPRTVVRYSRVPFIYAPGNVRVTFDCNL
;
A
#
# COMPACT_ATOMS: atom_id res chain seq x y z
N MET A 1 20.36 -20.82 -5.21
CA MET A 1 19.68 -21.65 -4.18
C MET A 1 18.16 -21.52 -4.24
N LEU A 2 17.51 -20.33 -4.08
CA LEU A 2 16.03 -20.24 -4.19
C LEU A 2 15.49 -20.65 -5.56
N ARG A 3 16.13 -20.27 -6.66
CA ARG A 3 15.70 -20.64 -8.02
C ARG A 3 15.71 -22.15 -8.30
N THR A 4 16.32 -22.94 -7.44
CA THR A 4 16.35 -24.41 -7.56
C THR A 4 15.10 -25.05 -7.00
N ILE A 5 14.43 -24.37 -6.04
CA ILE A 5 13.29 -24.90 -5.28
C ILE A 5 12.01 -24.13 -5.59
N MET A 6 12.14 -22.84 -5.93
CA MET A 6 11.02 -21.91 -6.15
C MET A 6 11.05 -21.34 -7.56
N GLN A 7 9.87 -21.07 -8.08
CA GLN A 7 9.71 -20.43 -9.40
C GLN A 7 9.57 -18.92 -9.26
N PRO A 8 10.06 -18.14 -10.25
CA PRO A 8 9.71 -16.71 -10.34
C PRO A 8 8.19 -16.52 -10.42
N ASP A 9 7.70 -15.42 -9.86
CA ASP A 9 6.29 -15.06 -9.98
C ASP A 9 5.96 -14.75 -11.45
N PRO A 10 4.93 -15.37 -12.06
CA PRO A 10 4.57 -15.12 -13.47
C PRO A 10 4.10 -13.71 -13.75
N HIS A 11 3.78 -12.92 -12.72
CA HIS A 11 3.40 -11.51 -12.86
C HIS A 11 4.61 -10.55 -12.80
N ALA A 12 5.81 -11.07 -12.55
CA ALA A 12 7.01 -10.26 -12.59
C ALA A 12 7.35 -9.83 -14.05
N ASP A 13 8.10 -8.75 -14.20
CA ASP A 13 8.60 -8.30 -15.49
C ASP A 13 9.63 -9.29 -16.09
N GLN A 14 10.20 -8.93 -17.26
CA GLN A 14 11.17 -9.78 -17.94
C GLN A 14 12.43 -10.05 -17.10
N ASP A 15 12.75 -9.15 -16.18
CA ASP A 15 13.87 -9.29 -15.23
C ASP A 15 13.49 -10.09 -13.97
N GLY A 16 12.26 -10.55 -13.88
CA GLY A 16 11.74 -11.31 -12.75
C GLY A 16 11.48 -10.46 -11.50
N GLN A 17 11.20 -9.18 -11.68
CA GLN A 17 10.97 -8.25 -10.58
C GLN A 17 9.78 -7.32 -10.85
N TYR A 18 9.33 -6.60 -9.82
CA TYR A 18 8.42 -5.46 -9.96
C TYR A 18 9.06 -4.20 -9.39
N LEU A 19 8.87 -3.10 -10.08
CA LEU A 19 9.10 -1.79 -9.49
C LEU A 19 7.84 -1.39 -8.72
N ILE A 20 7.97 -1.06 -7.46
CA ILE A 20 6.86 -0.69 -6.58
C ILE A 20 7.10 0.71 -6.04
N THR A 21 6.13 1.59 -6.21
CA THR A 21 6.11 2.90 -5.57
C THR A 21 4.92 3.00 -4.63
N SER A 22 5.17 3.45 -3.41
CA SER A 22 4.14 3.62 -2.39
C SER A 22 4.27 4.97 -1.71
N LEU A 23 3.16 5.72 -1.64
CA LEU A 23 3.05 6.95 -0.89
C LEU A 23 2.26 6.67 0.39
N TYR A 24 2.91 6.79 1.53
CA TYR A 24 2.30 6.56 2.83
C TYR A 24 1.69 7.83 3.39
N PHE A 25 0.53 7.65 4.02
CA PHE A 25 -0.15 8.70 4.78
C PHE A 25 0.20 8.56 6.25
N ASP A 26 0.40 9.70 6.91
CA ASP A 26 0.52 9.79 8.36
C ASP A 26 -0.04 11.14 8.83
N ASN A 27 -0.31 11.26 10.13
CA ASN A 27 -0.74 12.52 10.70
C ASN A 27 0.47 13.43 11.03
N CYS A 28 0.19 14.65 11.45
CA CYS A 28 1.22 15.63 11.78
C CYS A 28 2.12 15.22 12.98
N PHE A 29 1.71 14.22 13.76
CA PHE A 29 2.45 13.68 14.90
C PHE A 29 3.18 12.39 14.59
N ASP A 30 3.25 11.97 13.31
CA ASP A 30 3.86 10.71 12.87
C ASP A 30 3.33 9.48 13.65
N LYS A 31 2.01 9.47 13.90
CA LYS A 31 1.35 8.44 14.72
C LYS A 31 1.63 7.04 14.19
N ALA A 32 1.50 6.81 12.88
CA ALA A 32 1.71 5.48 12.30
C ALA A 32 3.17 5.02 12.40
N LEU A 33 4.13 5.95 12.37
CA LEU A 33 5.53 5.67 12.60
C LEU A 33 5.80 5.31 14.06
N ARG A 34 5.25 6.09 15.01
CA ARG A 34 5.38 5.83 16.45
C ARG A 34 4.77 4.48 16.84
N GLU A 35 3.53 4.21 16.41
CA GLU A 35 2.87 2.93 16.66
C GLU A 35 3.67 1.71 16.13
N LYS A 36 4.38 1.87 15.01
CA LYS A 36 5.27 0.84 14.49
C LYS A 36 6.48 0.64 15.40
N ARG A 37 7.13 1.74 15.80
CA ARG A 37 8.34 1.71 16.67
C ARG A 37 8.01 1.13 18.03
N ASP A 38 6.89 1.55 18.61
CA ASP A 38 6.45 1.12 19.94
C ASP A 38 5.77 -0.26 19.96
N GLY A 39 5.67 -0.90 18.78
CA GLY A 39 5.17 -2.28 18.67
C GLY A 39 3.68 -2.49 18.98
N LEU A 40 2.87 -1.42 18.91
CA LEU A 40 1.46 -1.49 19.28
C LEU A 40 0.69 -2.53 18.46
N ASN A 41 -0.15 -3.31 19.13
CA ASN A 41 -0.97 -4.35 18.51
C ASN A 41 -2.16 -3.82 17.71
N GLN A 42 -2.58 -2.58 17.96
CA GLN A 42 -3.60 -1.89 17.17
C GLN A 42 -2.94 -0.78 16.36
N ARG A 43 -2.86 -0.98 15.07
CA ARG A 43 -2.31 0.05 14.15
C ARG A 43 -2.91 -0.08 12.77
N GLU A 44 -3.02 1.05 12.11
CA GLU A 44 -3.47 1.10 10.73
C GLU A 44 -2.57 2.02 9.91
N LYS A 45 -2.45 1.71 8.63
CA LYS A 45 -1.68 2.50 7.67
C LYS A 45 -2.42 2.57 6.36
N PHE A 46 -2.49 3.77 5.82
CA PHE A 46 -2.96 4.01 4.46
C PHE A 46 -1.78 4.30 3.55
N ARG A 47 -1.88 3.84 2.31
CA ARG A 47 -0.93 4.18 1.26
C ARG A 47 -1.59 4.18 -0.11
N LEU A 48 -1.10 5.01 -1.01
CA LEU A 48 -1.29 4.83 -2.45
C LEU A 48 -0.15 3.98 -2.98
N ARG A 49 -0.46 3.03 -3.84
CA ARG A 49 0.55 2.14 -4.45
C ARG A 49 0.29 1.98 -5.93
N TYR A 50 1.36 1.98 -6.71
CA TYR A 50 1.34 1.53 -8.09
C TYR A 50 2.56 0.66 -8.40
N TYR A 51 2.47 -0.08 -9.49
CA TYR A 51 3.49 -0.98 -10.00
C TYR A 51 4.00 -0.48 -11.35
N GLY A 52 5.28 -0.74 -11.62
CA GLY A 52 5.95 -0.30 -12.84
C GLY A 52 6.56 1.09 -12.76
N SER A 53 7.04 1.58 -13.90
CA SER A 53 7.74 2.87 -14.02
C SER A 53 6.78 4.07 -14.01
N ALA A 54 5.54 3.86 -14.43
CA ALA A 54 4.49 4.88 -14.51
C ALA A 54 3.21 4.43 -13.77
N PRO A 55 2.45 5.37 -13.19
CA PRO A 55 1.25 5.06 -12.42
C PRO A 55 0.04 4.80 -13.33
N GLU A 56 0.01 3.70 -14.06
CA GLU A 56 -1.15 3.32 -14.89
C GLU A 56 -2.38 2.95 -14.06
N LYS A 57 -2.16 2.16 -13.02
CA LYS A 57 -3.20 1.75 -12.05
C LYS A 57 -2.70 2.03 -10.65
N VAL A 58 -3.43 2.83 -9.92
CA VAL A 58 -3.12 3.17 -8.53
C VAL A 58 -4.13 2.53 -7.60
N PHE A 59 -3.67 2.03 -6.48
CA PHE A 59 -4.50 1.43 -5.45
C PHE A 59 -4.36 2.21 -4.14
N LEU A 60 -5.48 2.60 -3.55
CA LEU A 60 -5.53 2.94 -2.14
C LEU A 60 -5.54 1.63 -1.35
N GLU A 61 -4.56 1.45 -0.49
CA GLU A 61 -4.46 0.27 0.38
C GLU A 61 -4.49 0.70 1.84
N LYS A 62 -5.23 -0.05 2.64
CA LYS A 62 -5.20 0.00 4.10
C LYS A 62 -4.67 -1.33 4.64
N LYS A 63 -3.66 -1.27 5.48
CA LYS A 63 -3.21 -2.39 6.30
C LYS A 63 -3.54 -2.11 7.74
N GLN A 64 -4.28 -3.00 8.37
CA GLN A 64 -4.67 -2.92 9.77
C GLN A 64 -4.14 -4.14 10.50
N LYS A 65 -3.53 -3.91 11.66
CA LYS A 65 -3.17 -4.97 12.60
C LYS A 65 -4.03 -4.80 13.86
N HIS A 66 -4.70 -5.87 14.26
CA HIS A 66 -5.51 -5.92 15.47
C HIS A 66 -5.36 -7.30 16.13
N ALA A 67 -4.94 -7.33 17.39
CA ALA A 67 -4.79 -8.57 18.17
C ALA A 67 -4.06 -9.70 17.43
N GLY A 68 -2.95 -9.38 16.75
CA GLY A 68 -2.14 -10.35 15.98
C GLY A 68 -2.64 -10.61 14.56
N LEU A 69 -3.89 -10.28 14.23
CA LEU A 69 -4.45 -10.42 12.89
C LEU A 69 -4.07 -9.24 11.99
N CYS A 70 -3.81 -9.52 10.73
CA CYS A 70 -3.53 -8.51 9.72
C CYS A 70 -4.64 -8.52 8.66
N LEU A 71 -5.34 -7.40 8.53
CA LEU A 71 -6.31 -7.17 7.47
C LEU A 71 -5.73 -6.22 6.43
N LYS A 72 -6.00 -6.51 5.16
CA LYS A 72 -5.62 -5.65 4.04
C LYS A 72 -6.85 -5.39 3.19
N ASN A 73 -7.18 -4.12 3.03
CA ASN A 73 -8.22 -3.64 2.11
C ASN A 73 -7.57 -2.82 1.01
N ALA A 74 -8.12 -2.90 -0.20
CA ALA A 74 -7.63 -2.14 -1.34
C ALA A 74 -8.82 -1.64 -2.18
N ALA A 75 -8.67 -0.45 -2.75
CA ALA A 75 -9.61 0.14 -3.69
C ALA A 75 -8.84 0.74 -4.87
N PRO A 76 -9.25 0.47 -6.13
CA PRO A 76 -8.63 1.08 -7.29
C PRO A 76 -8.98 2.56 -7.38
N LEU A 77 -8.03 3.34 -7.90
CA LEU A 77 -8.16 4.77 -8.18
C LEU A 77 -7.72 5.07 -9.59
N THR A 78 -8.43 5.96 -10.24
CA THR A 78 -7.98 6.59 -11.49
C THR A 78 -6.90 7.63 -11.20
N LEU A 79 -6.12 8.02 -12.21
CA LEU A 79 -5.12 9.08 -12.06
C LEU A 79 -5.76 10.44 -11.73
N ALA A 80 -6.95 10.71 -12.27
CA ALA A 80 -7.69 11.92 -11.94
C ALA A 80 -8.09 11.96 -10.46
N GLU A 81 -8.62 10.86 -9.93
CA GLU A 81 -8.96 10.71 -8.51
C GLU A 81 -7.72 10.85 -7.61
N CYS A 82 -6.58 10.27 -8.01
CA CYS A 82 -5.32 10.46 -7.28
C CYS A 82 -4.90 11.93 -7.22
N LYS A 83 -5.00 12.66 -8.32
CA LYS A 83 -4.68 14.10 -8.36
C LYS A 83 -5.58 14.89 -7.43
N LEU A 84 -6.90 14.64 -7.43
CA LEU A 84 -7.85 15.27 -6.51
C LEU A 84 -7.50 14.98 -5.04
N LEU A 85 -7.22 13.71 -4.73
CA LEU A 85 -6.85 13.28 -3.38
C LEU A 85 -5.57 13.97 -2.89
N LEU A 86 -4.55 14.05 -3.73
CA LEU A 86 -3.27 14.70 -3.41
C LEU A 86 -3.40 16.23 -3.31
N ALA A 87 -4.32 16.83 -4.08
CA ALA A 87 -4.68 18.25 -3.96
C ALA A 87 -5.51 18.57 -2.70
N GLY A 88 -5.86 17.54 -1.90
CA GLY A 88 -6.67 17.72 -0.70
C GLY A 88 -8.18 17.76 -0.94
N GLN A 89 -8.63 17.60 -2.18
CA GLN A 89 -10.05 17.53 -2.55
C GLN A 89 -10.56 16.12 -2.27
N ARG A 90 -11.33 15.92 -1.20
CA ARG A 90 -11.73 14.61 -0.69
C ARG A 90 -13.23 14.39 -0.58
N ASP A 91 -14.05 15.44 -0.82
CA ASP A 91 -15.49 15.36 -0.61
C ASP A 91 -16.17 14.36 -1.57
N TRP A 92 -15.66 14.21 -2.79
CA TRP A 92 -16.11 13.21 -3.76
C TRP A 92 -15.97 11.77 -3.24
N MET A 93 -15.02 11.50 -2.32
CA MET A 93 -14.78 10.17 -1.77
C MET A 93 -15.90 9.71 -0.84
N LEU A 94 -16.62 10.63 -0.22
CA LEU A 94 -17.72 10.33 0.69
C LEU A 94 -18.95 9.75 -0.03
N ALA A 95 -19.11 10.07 -1.32
CA ALA A 95 -20.19 9.56 -2.15
C ALA A 95 -19.91 8.17 -2.76
N GLN A 96 -18.75 7.56 -2.48
CA GLN A 96 -18.31 6.30 -3.08
C GLN A 96 -18.81 5.09 -2.29
N SER A 97 -20.10 4.76 -2.38
CA SER A 97 -20.70 3.64 -1.65
C SER A 97 -20.07 2.28 -1.98
N GLU A 98 -19.66 2.08 -3.24
CA GLU A 98 -19.05 0.82 -3.69
C GLU A 98 -17.56 0.67 -3.27
N ARG A 99 -16.94 1.77 -2.86
CA ARG A 99 -15.54 1.82 -2.42
C ARG A 99 -15.43 2.41 -1.00
N PRO A 100 -15.90 1.70 0.03
CA PRO A 100 -16.00 2.24 1.39
C PRO A 100 -14.65 2.67 1.98
N LEU A 101 -13.54 2.11 1.49
CA LEU A 101 -12.19 2.50 1.90
C LEU A 101 -11.87 3.97 1.57
N LEU A 102 -12.45 4.51 0.49
CA LEU A 102 -12.29 5.92 0.11
C LEU A 102 -13.00 6.83 1.12
N ALA A 103 -14.24 6.51 1.47
CA ALA A 103 -15.00 7.25 2.46
C ALA A 103 -14.31 7.21 3.85
N GLU A 104 -13.76 6.06 4.23
CA GLU A 104 -13.00 5.91 5.47
C GLU A 104 -11.76 6.81 5.49
N LEU A 105 -10.97 6.83 4.41
CA LEU A 105 -9.82 7.72 4.30
C LEU A 105 -10.23 9.20 4.38
N ALA A 106 -11.29 9.59 3.66
CA ALA A 106 -11.79 10.96 3.67
C ALA A 106 -12.20 11.40 5.07
N PHE A 107 -12.92 10.55 5.81
CA PHE A 107 -13.32 10.81 7.18
C PHE A 107 -12.10 10.96 8.11
N LYS A 108 -11.15 10.03 8.05
CA LYS A 108 -9.93 10.05 8.88
C LYS A 108 -8.98 11.18 8.52
N ALA A 109 -9.04 11.67 7.30
CA ALA A 109 -8.22 12.79 6.85
C ALA A 109 -8.73 14.16 7.35
N ARG A 110 -9.95 14.23 7.90
CA ARG A 110 -10.49 15.47 8.51
C ARG A 110 -9.86 15.74 9.88
N THR A 111 -9.74 14.70 10.68
CA THR A 111 -9.16 14.74 12.04
C THR A 111 -8.52 13.39 12.34
N PRO A 112 -7.24 13.24 12.47
CA PRO A 112 -6.13 14.12 12.79
C PRO A 112 -5.26 14.55 11.60
N LEU A 113 -5.83 15.09 10.54
CA LEU A 113 -5.10 15.69 9.42
C LEU A 113 -4.16 14.68 8.71
N LEU A 114 -4.67 13.50 8.42
CA LEU A 114 -3.93 12.48 7.70
C LEU A 114 -3.49 13.00 6.31
N ARG A 115 -2.19 13.04 6.05
CA ARG A 115 -1.59 13.64 4.85
C ARG A 115 -0.57 12.69 4.22
N PRO A 116 -0.29 12.81 2.91
CA PRO A 116 0.87 12.18 2.31
C PRO A 116 2.15 12.62 3.03
N ARG A 117 3.00 11.67 3.43
CA ARG A 117 4.22 11.96 4.20
C ARG A 117 5.48 11.37 3.58
N THR A 118 5.45 10.11 3.18
CA THR A 118 6.66 9.41 2.77
C THR A 118 6.43 8.62 1.50
N VAL A 119 7.29 8.84 0.51
CA VAL A 119 7.34 8.01 -0.70
C VAL A 119 8.44 6.97 -0.51
N VAL A 120 8.10 5.71 -0.81
CA VAL A 120 9.07 4.60 -0.84
C VAL A 120 8.98 3.94 -2.20
N ARG A 121 10.12 3.79 -2.86
CA ARG A 121 10.27 3.12 -4.16
C ARG A 121 11.33 2.03 -4.05
N TYR A 122 11.02 0.85 -4.54
CA TYR A 122 11.92 -0.30 -4.49
C TYR A 122 11.59 -1.33 -5.56
N SER A 123 12.58 -2.16 -5.90
CA SER A 123 12.39 -3.33 -6.73
C SER A 123 12.10 -4.54 -5.85
N ARG A 124 11.09 -5.33 -6.21
CA ARG A 124 10.72 -6.57 -5.52
C ARG A 124 10.94 -7.77 -6.42
N VAL A 125 11.75 -8.72 -5.97
CA VAL A 125 11.98 -10.01 -6.63
C VAL A 125 11.15 -11.07 -5.91
N PRO A 126 10.04 -11.54 -6.48
CA PRO A 126 9.17 -12.52 -5.86
C PRO A 126 9.48 -13.93 -6.35
N PHE A 127 9.43 -14.92 -5.45
CA PHE A 127 9.49 -16.34 -5.72
C PHE A 127 8.27 -17.04 -5.14
N ILE A 128 7.77 -18.04 -5.85
CA ILE A 128 6.60 -18.84 -5.45
C ILE A 128 6.99 -20.31 -5.31
N TYR A 129 6.53 -20.93 -4.23
CA TYR A 129 6.57 -22.38 -4.04
C TYR A 129 5.13 -22.88 -3.98
N ALA A 130 4.66 -23.42 -5.11
CA ALA A 130 3.27 -23.80 -5.31
C ALA A 130 2.75 -24.86 -4.31
N PRO A 131 3.50 -25.94 -3.97
CA PRO A 131 2.98 -26.99 -3.09
C PRO A 131 2.57 -26.50 -1.69
N GLY A 132 3.21 -25.46 -1.18
CA GLY A 132 2.91 -24.89 0.13
C GLY A 132 2.23 -23.53 0.09
N ASN A 133 1.87 -23.02 -1.10
CA ASN A 133 1.40 -21.66 -1.31
C ASN A 133 2.30 -20.62 -0.62
N VAL A 134 3.61 -20.88 -0.66
CA VAL A 134 4.62 -20.01 -0.02
C VAL A 134 5.14 -19.00 -1.02
N ARG A 135 5.22 -17.76 -0.60
CA ARG A 135 5.83 -16.67 -1.38
C ARG A 135 6.97 -16.05 -0.61
N VAL A 136 8.14 -15.99 -1.22
CA VAL A 136 9.32 -15.29 -0.70
C VAL A 136 9.58 -14.09 -1.58
N THR A 137 9.82 -12.93 -0.98
CA THR A 137 10.11 -11.69 -1.72
C THR A 137 11.37 -11.03 -1.18
N PHE A 138 12.19 -10.54 -2.11
CA PHE A 138 13.34 -9.69 -1.79
C PHE A 138 13.02 -8.26 -2.23
N ASP A 139 13.12 -7.32 -1.33
CA ASP A 139 12.96 -5.90 -1.60
C ASP A 139 14.37 -5.28 -1.69
N CYS A 140 14.71 -4.72 -2.86
CA CYS A 140 16.01 -4.18 -3.19
C CYS A 140 15.87 -2.70 -3.61
N ASN A 141 16.97 -1.95 -3.52
CA ASN A 141 17.04 -0.55 -3.98
C ASN A 141 15.99 0.34 -3.30
N LEU A 142 15.90 0.25 -1.99
CA LEU A 142 15.07 1.10 -1.14
C LEU A 142 15.57 2.55 -1.09
#